data_a3428461a4a8435912cd638568486946
#
_entry.id   a3428461a4a8435912cd638568486946
#
_cell.length_a   1.000
_cell.length_b   1.000
_cell.length_c   1.000
_cell.angle_alpha   90.00
_cell.angle_beta   90.00
_cell.angle_gamma   90.00
#
_symmetry.space_group_name_H-M   'P 1'
#
loop_
_entity.id
_entity.type
_entity.pdbx_description
1 polymer ?
#
loop_
_entity_poly.entity_id
_entity_poly.type
_entity_poly.pdbx_seq_one_letter_code
_entity_poly.pdbx_strand_id
1 'polypeptide(L)'
;NIFAYASAMRAWAKNAAQAMKFVDPNSTTADKISIVQVAYDGVWKTRHAGMSVMLQTFNRKTHVPVKFTLSEMRLTDPRVFNAPLMYMTGHEAFELSPQEKAGLKRYLDNGGFLFAEACCGRKGFDLAFRKLIRSVFPANPLQRMSPTSQVFQYPNPVTSVGVTPTLMQDLGEASTQPVLEGIVIDGHCAVVYSRFGM
;
A
#
# COMPACT_ATOMS: atom_id res chain seq x y z
N ASN A 1 7.48 -14.31 29.52
CA ASN A 1 7.24 -15.47 28.66
C ASN A 1 7.77 -15.29 27.24
N ILE A 2 9.08 -14.98 27.16
CA ILE A 2 9.83 -14.74 25.90
C ILE A 2 9.80 -15.97 24.98
N PHE A 3 9.78 -17.19 25.55
CA PHE A 3 9.71 -18.43 24.76
C PHE A 3 8.37 -18.63 24.05
N ALA A 4 7.26 -18.29 24.69
CA ALA A 4 5.95 -18.35 24.03
C ALA A 4 5.82 -17.32 22.91
N TYR A 5 6.41 -16.14 23.10
CA TYR A 5 6.45 -15.09 22.07
C TYR A 5 7.34 -15.51 20.89
N ALA A 6 8.52 -16.04 21.14
CA ALA A 6 9.43 -16.49 20.10
C ALA A 6 8.88 -17.70 19.32
N SER A 7 8.17 -18.63 19.98
CA SER A 7 7.54 -19.77 19.31
C SER A 7 6.29 -19.37 18.52
N ALA A 8 5.50 -18.40 19.00
CA ALA A 8 4.37 -17.82 18.26
C ALA A 8 4.85 -17.07 17.02
N MET A 9 5.94 -16.32 17.12
CA MET A 9 6.56 -15.64 15.97
C MET A 9 7.12 -16.61 14.93
N ARG A 10 7.71 -17.76 15.38
CA ARG A 10 8.15 -18.82 14.47
C ARG A 10 6.99 -19.53 13.78
N ALA A 11 5.88 -19.78 14.46
CA ALA A 11 4.68 -20.36 13.89
C ALA A 11 4.06 -19.40 12.88
N TRP A 12 4.06 -18.11 13.17
CA TRP A 12 3.55 -17.07 12.25
C TRP A 12 4.43 -16.93 11.00
N ALA A 13 5.75 -16.91 11.16
CA ALA A 13 6.69 -16.89 10.04
C ALA A 13 6.61 -18.15 9.18
N LYS A 14 6.46 -19.34 9.81
CA LYS A 14 6.22 -20.61 9.09
C LYS A 14 4.91 -20.61 8.33
N ASN A 15 3.84 -20.12 8.93
CA ASN A 15 2.53 -20.03 8.29
C ASN A 15 2.53 -19.02 7.12
N ALA A 16 3.22 -17.89 7.27
CA ALA A 16 3.41 -16.94 6.19
C ALA A 16 4.24 -17.52 5.04
N ALA A 17 5.31 -18.24 5.35
CA ALA A 17 6.15 -18.92 4.35
C ALA A 17 5.43 -20.11 3.69
N GLN A 18 4.56 -20.83 4.41
CA GLN A 18 3.70 -21.86 3.84
C GLN A 18 2.60 -21.27 2.97
N ALA A 19 1.99 -20.16 3.39
CA ALA A 19 1.00 -19.47 2.59
C ALA A 19 1.55 -19.01 1.23
N MET A 20 2.84 -18.65 1.18
CA MET A 20 3.53 -18.33 -0.08
C MET A 20 3.72 -19.54 -1.02
N LYS A 21 3.68 -20.77 -0.51
CA LYS A 21 3.84 -21.99 -1.32
C LYS A 21 2.54 -22.49 -1.96
N PHE A 22 1.40 -21.99 -1.54
CA PHE A 22 0.09 -22.36 -2.05
C PHE A 22 -0.41 -21.47 -3.20
N VAL A 23 0.47 -20.86 -3.97
CA VAL A 23 0.09 -20.33 -5.28
C VAL A 23 -0.10 -21.54 -6.19
N ASP A 24 -1.35 -21.88 -6.49
CA ASP A 24 -1.67 -22.94 -7.46
C ASP A 24 -1.05 -22.54 -8.81
N PRO A 25 0.02 -23.24 -9.28
CA PRO A 25 0.67 -22.92 -10.54
C PRO A 25 -0.24 -23.17 -11.75
N ASN A 26 -1.33 -23.94 -11.56
CA ASN A 26 -2.27 -24.28 -12.62
C ASN A 26 -3.52 -23.40 -12.63
N SER A 27 -3.67 -22.46 -11.68
CA SER A 27 -4.80 -21.53 -11.73
C SER A 27 -4.65 -20.61 -12.94
N THR A 28 -5.60 -20.65 -13.85
CA THR A 28 -5.68 -19.73 -14.98
C THR A 28 -5.68 -18.30 -14.46
N THR A 29 -4.64 -17.52 -14.83
CA THR A 29 -4.39 -16.19 -14.26
C THR A 29 -5.24 -15.10 -14.90
N ALA A 30 -6.03 -15.43 -15.93
CA ALA A 30 -6.77 -14.46 -16.74
C ALA A 30 -7.82 -13.67 -15.96
N ASP A 31 -8.45 -14.31 -14.95
CA ASP A 31 -9.58 -13.74 -14.23
C ASP A 31 -9.21 -13.16 -12.84
N LYS A 32 -7.91 -13.10 -12.52
CA LYS A 32 -7.46 -12.63 -11.21
C LYS A 32 -7.01 -11.17 -11.26
N ILE A 33 -7.50 -10.37 -10.33
CA ILE A 33 -7.04 -9.00 -10.13
C ILE A 33 -5.52 -9.00 -9.87
N SER A 34 -4.78 -8.26 -10.69
CA SER A 34 -3.34 -8.09 -10.56
C SER A 34 -3.02 -6.70 -9.99
N ILE A 35 -2.16 -6.67 -8.99
CA ILE A 35 -1.67 -5.43 -8.39
C ILE A 35 -0.25 -5.18 -8.88
N VAL A 36 0.02 -3.93 -9.27
CA VAL A 36 1.35 -3.51 -9.69
C VAL A 36 2.08 -2.86 -8.53
N GLN A 37 3.26 -3.37 -8.20
CA GLN A 37 4.21 -2.66 -7.35
C GLN A 37 5.04 -1.72 -8.22
N VAL A 38 5.02 -0.44 -7.89
CA VAL A 38 5.77 0.58 -8.62
C VAL A 38 7.26 0.42 -8.34
N ALA A 39 8.02 0.13 -9.39
CA ALA A 39 9.48 0.13 -9.38
C ALA A 39 10.00 1.51 -9.79
N TYR A 40 10.93 2.08 -9.02
CA TYR A 40 11.55 3.39 -9.29
C TYR A 40 13.05 3.34 -8.92
N ASP A 41 13.79 4.37 -9.24
CA ASP A 41 15.22 4.45 -8.86
C ASP A 41 15.32 4.78 -7.36
N GLY A 42 15.58 3.74 -6.55
CA GLY A 42 15.64 3.81 -5.09
C GLY A 42 15.25 2.51 -4.40
N VAL A 43 15.05 2.56 -3.09
CA VAL A 43 14.73 1.39 -2.26
C VAL A 43 13.21 1.23 -2.18
N TRP A 44 12.62 0.62 -3.19
CA TRP A 44 11.17 0.40 -3.29
C TRP A 44 10.73 -1.01 -2.86
N LYS A 45 11.64 -1.97 -2.81
CA LYS A 45 11.33 -3.37 -2.48
C LYS A 45 11.64 -3.65 -1.01
N THR A 46 10.88 -3.04 -0.10
CA THR A 46 11.18 -3.04 1.33
C THR A 46 10.54 -4.18 2.11
N ARG A 47 9.36 -4.67 1.69
CA ARG A 47 8.62 -5.76 2.33
C ARG A 47 8.12 -6.76 1.29
N HIS A 48 8.88 -7.84 1.08
CA HIS A 48 8.54 -8.85 0.06
C HIS A 48 7.27 -9.65 0.36
N ALA A 49 6.88 -9.78 1.62
CA ALA A 49 5.81 -10.69 2.02
C ALA A 49 4.53 -9.99 2.50
N GLY A 50 4.62 -8.76 2.97
CA GLY A 50 3.49 -8.09 3.65
C GLY A 50 2.25 -7.97 2.77
N MET A 51 2.43 -7.44 1.56
CA MET A 51 1.33 -7.29 0.60
C MET A 51 0.77 -8.64 0.15
N SER A 52 1.62 -9.65 -0.09
CA SER A 52 1.16 -10.99 -0.46
C SER A 52 0.30 -11.63 0.63
N VAL A 53 0.68 -11.49 1.90
CA VAL A 53 -0.13 -11.98 3.05
C VAL A 53 -1.45 -11.23 3.16
N MET A 54 -1.44 -9.92 2.94
CA MET A 54 -2.65 -9.10 2.92
C MET A 54 -3.60 -9.56 1.80
N LEU A 55 -3.10 -9.79 0.59
CA LEU A 55 -3.89 -10.25 -0.55
C LEU A 55 -4.48 -11.64 -0.35
N GLN A 56 -3.73 -12.55 0.27
CA GLN A 56 -4.26 -13.87 0.65
C GLN A 56 -5.38 -13.74 1.69
N THR A 57 -5.20 -12.87 2.68
CA THR A 57 -6.21 -12.62 3.70
C THR A 57 -7.46 -11.98 3.09
N PHE A 58 -7.28 -11.03 2.19
CA PHE A 58 -8.36 -10.41 1.42
C PHE A 58 -9.13 -11.44 0.60
N ASN A 59 -8.45 -12.24 -0.21
CA ASN A 59 -9.08 -13.30 -0.99
C ASN A 59 -9.88 -14.28 -0.10
N ARG A 60 -9.29 -14.72 1.02
CA ARG A 60 -9.97 -15.63 1.96
C ARG A 60 -11.22 -15.06 2.59
N LYS A 61 -11.23 -13.73 2.88
CA LYS A 61 -12.37 -13.07 3.52
C LYS A 61 -13.45 -12.63 2.54
N THR A 62 -13.08 -12.28 1.33
CA THR A 62 -14.00 -11.69 0.34
C THR A 62 -14.33 -12.62 -0.82
N HIS A 63 -13.58 -13.71 -0.98
CA HIS A 63 -13.62 -14.61 -2.15
C HIS A 63 -13.32 -13.92 -3.50
N VAL A 64 -12.85 -12.68 -3.47
CA VAL A 64 -12.43 -11.96 -4.69
C VAL A 64 -11.13 -12.56 -5.21
N PRO A 65 -11.08 -13.04 -6.47
CA PRO A 65 -9.89 -13.65 -7.03
C PRO A 65 -8.80 -12.59 -7.28
N VAL A 66 -7.71 -12.67 -6.52
CA VAL A 66 -6.53 -11.78 -6.66
C VAL A 66 -5.26 -12.61 -6.83
N LYS A 67 -4.29 -12.08 -7.54
CA LYS A 67 -2.93 -12.64 -7.57
C LYS A 67 -2.23 -12.30 -6.27
N PHE A 68 -1.58 -13.29 -5.65
CA PHE A 68 -0.85 -13.07 -4.38
C PHE A 68 0.56 -12.51 -4.59
N THR A 69 1.05 -12.55 -5.82
CA THR A 69 2.32 -11.93 -6.23
C THR A 69 2.05 -10.63 -6.94
N LEU A 70 2.81 -9.60 -6.59
CA LEU A 70 2.76 -8.31 -7.25
C LEU A 70 3.53 -8.35 -8.58
N SER A 71 3.01 -7.65 -9.57
CA SER A 71 3.72 -7.40 -10.83
C SER A 71 4.58 -6.15 -10.65
N GLU A 72 5.90 -6.28 -10.74
CA GLU A 72 6.83 -5.15 -10.58
C GLU A 72 6.97 -4.41 -11.91
N MET A 73 6.61 -3.13 -11.96
CA MET A 73 6.62 -2.33 -13.18
C MET A 73 7.05 -0.89 -12.92
N ARG A 74 7.73 -0.28 -13.88
CA ARG A 74 7.97 1.16 -13.88
C ARG A 74 6.73 1.90 -14.39
N LEU A 75 6.55 3.14 -13.94
CA LEU A 75 5.43 4.00 -14.36
C LEU A 75 5.46 4.38 -15.85
N THR A 76 6.57 4.13 -16.54
CA THR A 76 6.72 4.28 -17.99
C THR A 76 6.23 3.07 -18.78
N ASP A 77 5.99 1.92 -18.12
CA ASP A 77 5.48 0.72 -18.78
C ASP A 77 3.99 0.87 -19.08
N PRO A 78 3.55 0.75 -20.35
CA PRO A 78 2.13 0.91 -20.69
C PRO A 78 1.21 -0.12 -20.04
N ARG A 79 1.74 -1.27 -19.61
CA ARG A 79 0.96 -2.31 -18.94
C ARG A 79 0.43 -1.89 -17.56
N VAL A 80 0.98 -0.83 -16.96
CA VAL A 80 0.48 -0.30 -15.67
C VAL A 80 -0.98 0.15 -15.76
N PHE A 81 -1.44 0.57 -16.96
CA PHE A 81 -2.82 1.00 -17.16
C PHE A 81 -3.84 -0.14 -17.10
N ASN A 82 -3.39 -1.40 -17.15
CA ASN A 82 -4.26 -2.57 -16.99
C ASN A 82 -4.43 -2.98 -15.50
N ALA A 83 -3.70 -2.36 -14.59
CA ALA A 83 -3.80 -2.65 -13.17
C ALA A 83 -4.85 -1.78 -12.49
N PRO A 84 -5.83 -2.35 -11.78
CA PRO A 84 -6.82 -1.58 -11.03
C PRO A 84 -6.22 -0.88 -9.80
N LEU A 85 -5.07 -1.37 -9.32
CA LEU A 85 -4.39 -0.83 -8.15
C LEU A 85 -2.87 -0.88 -8.35
N MET A 86 -2.23 0.24 -8.08
CA MET A 86 -0.78 0.33 -7.90
C MET A 86 -0.43 0.43 -6.41
N TYR A 87 0.67 -0.22 -6.03
CA TYR A 87 1.26 -0.12 -4.71
C TYR A 87 2.64 0.51 -4.79
N MET A 88 2.90 1.50 -3.94
CA MET A 88 4.18 2.19 -3.88
C MET A 88 4.68 2.28 -2.44
N THR A 89 5.90 1.84 -2.17
CA THR A 89 6.50 1.87 -0.83
C THR A 89 7.98 2.13 -0.91
N GLY A 90 8.59 2.51 0.21
CA GLY A 90 10.03 2.73 0.29
C GLY A 90 10.49 3.18 1.68
N HIS A 91 11.81 3.23 1.85
CA HIS A 91 12.46 3.71 3.07
C HIS A 91 13.10 5.09 2.91
N GLU A 92 13.67 5.33 1.75
CA GLU A 92 14.55 6.46 1.49
C GLU A 92 13.90 7.50 0.59
N ALA A 93 14.52 8.66 0.51
CA ALA A 93 14.14 9.67 -0.45
C ALA A 93 14.33 9.15 -1.88
N PHE A 94 13.43 9.51 -2.76
CA PHE A 94 13.45 9.15 -4.17
C PHE A 94 13.00 10.32 -5.03
N GLU A 95 13.28 10.23 -6.31
CA GLU A 95 12.75 11.15 -7.31
C GLU A 95 12.33 10.37 -8.55
N LEU A 96 11.14 10.65 -9.05
CA LEU A 96 10.66 10.10 -10.31
C LEU A 96 11.10 11.01 -11.47
N SER A 97 11.44 10.40 -12.59
CA SER A 97 11.69 11.11 -13.83
C SER A 97 10.45 11.86 -14.32
N PRO A 98 10.58 12.87 -15.18
CA PRO A 98 9.43 13.56 -15.78
C PRO A 98 8.46 12.60 -16.48
N GLN A 99 8.97 11.57 -17.14
CA GLN A 99 8.17 10.55 -17.83
C GLN A 99 7.39 9.70 -16.83
N GLU A 100 8.00 9.30 -15.71
CA GLU A 100 7.31 8.54 -14.66
C GLU A 100 6.24 9.38 -13.96
N LYS A 101 6.50 10.67 -13.71
CA LYS A 101 5.50 11.61 -13.19
C LYS A 101 4.31 11.75 -14.14
N ALA A 102 4.57 11.88 -15.44
CA ALA A 102 3.53 11.94 -16.47
C ALA A 102 2.74 10.62 -16.54
N GLY A 103 3.41 9.47 -16.42
CA GLY A 103 2.78 8.15 -16.34
C GLY A 103 1.84 8.03 -15.15
N LEU A 104 2.32 8.42 -13.96
CA LEU A 104 1.51 8.42 -12.73
C LEU A 104 0.29 9.33 -12.88
N LYS A 105 0.50 10.56 -13.36
CA LYS A 105 -0.60 11.51 -13.57
C LYS A 105 -1.66 10.92 -14.49
N ARG A 106 -1.26 10.42 -15.65
CA ARG A 106 -2.18 9.83 -16.63
C ARG A 106 -2.93 8.63 -16.05
N TYR A 107 -2.26 7.78 -15.26
CA TYR A 107 -2.91 6.64 -14.64
C TYR A 107 -4.03 7.07 -13.67
N LEU A 108 -3.74 8.02 -12.79
CA LEU A 108 -4.69 8.50 -11.79
C LEU A 108 -5.83 9.34 -12.41
N ASP A 109 -5.53 10.18 -13.41
CA ASP A 109 -6.55 10.95 -14.16
C ASP A 109 -7.52 10.03 -14.93
N ASN A 110 -7.10 8.83 -15.30
CA ASN A 110 -7.95 7.83 -15.96
C ASN A 110 -8.64 6.86 -14.96
N GLY A 111 -8.77 7.23 -13.70
CA GLY A 111 -9.49 6.46 -12.69
C GLY A 111 -8.66 5.36 -12.02
N GLY A 112 -7.34 5.33 -12.21
CA GLY A 112 -6.45 4.43 -11.48
C GLY A 112 -6.42 4.74 -9.99
N PHE A 113 -6.02 3.75 -9.18
CA PHE A 113 -5.91 3.87 -7.75
C PHE A 113 -4.48 3.56 -7.27
N LEU A 114 -3.90 4.47 -6.50
CA LEU A 114 -2.59 4.30 -5.86
C LEU A 114 -2.74 4.14 -4.35
N PHE A 115 -2.26 3.02 -3.83
CA PHE A 115 -1.98 2.88 -2.42
C PHE A 115 -0.47 3.07 -2.18
N ALA A 116 -0.10 4.01 -1.31
CA ALA A 116 1.29 4.26 -0.98
C ALA A 116 1.52 4.24 0.54
N GLU A 117 2.71 3.80 0.96
CA GLU A 117 3.09 3.82 2.37
C GLU A 117 4.58 4.13 2.58
N ALA A 118 4.89 4.93 3.60
CA ALA A 118 6.25 5.04 4.10
C ALA A 118 6.57 3.83 4.97
N CYS A 119 7.26 2.84 4.42
CA CYS A 119 7.58 1.62 5.15
C CYS A 119 8.33 1.96 6.45
N CYS A 120 7.86 1.41 7.57
CA CYS A 120 8.40 1.70 8.90
C CYS A 120 8.35 3.18 9.31
N GLY A 121 7.48 3.99 8.73
CA GLY A 121 7.36 5.42 9.03
C GLY A 121 8.58 6.25 8.65
N ARG A 122 9.37 5.81 7.66
CA ARG A 122 10.62 6.47 7.28
C ARG A 122 10.39 7.85 6.65
N LYS A 123 10.94 8.87 7.29
CA LYS A 123 10.80 10.29 6.88
C LYS A 123 11.31 10.57 5.46
N GLY A 124 12.35 9.85 5.00
CA GLY A 124 12.91 10.02 3.66
C GLY A 124 11.84 9.79 2.59
N PHE A 125 11.16 8.65 2.65
CA PHE A 125 10.07 8.34 1.71
C PHE A 125 8.89 9.30 1.90
N ASP A 126 8.46 9.59 3.13
CA ASP A 126 7.33 10.49 3.41
C ASP A 126 7.52 11.87 2.75
N LEU A 127 8.67 12.49 2.95
CA LEU A 127 8.97 13.80 2.38
C LEU A 127 9.03 13.76 0.84
N ALA A 128 9.65 12.72 0.28
CA ALA A 128 9.74 12.54 -1.17
C ALA A 128 8.37 12.29 -1.80
N PHE A 129 7.53 11.46 -1.18
CA PHE A 129 6.19 11.20 -1.67
C PHE A 129 5.29 12.44 -1.64
N ARG A 130 5.35 13.23 -0.57
CA ARG A 130 4.64 14.53 -0.49
C ARG A 130 5.11 15.52 -1.55
N LYS A 131 6.43 15.57 -1.82
CA LYS A 131 7.00 16.39 -2.92
C LYS A 131 6.49 15.90 -4.27
N LEU A 132 6.46 14.60 -4.50
CA LEU A 132 5.93 13.97 -5.72
C LEU A 132 4.48 14.38 -5.94
N ILE A 133 3.60 14.13 -4.97
CA ILE A 133 2.16 14.45 -5.10
C ILE A 133 1.95 15.94 -5.38
N ARG A 134 2.62 16.84 -4.67
CA ARG A 134 2.52 18.28 -4.95
C ARG A 134 2.98 18.65 -6.35
N SER A 135 3.99 17.96 -6.89
CA SER A 135 4.48 18.23 -8.24
C SER A 135 3.56 17.72 -9.33
N VAL A 136 2.85 16.62 -9.10
CA VAL A 136 1.95 15.98 -10.08
C VAL A 136 0.52 16.52 -10.00
N PHE A 137 0.07 16.82 -8.78
CA PHE A 137 -1.30 17.29 -8.48
C PHE A 137 -1.26 18.54 -7.58
N PRO A 138 -0.79 19.69 -8.08
CA PRO A 138 -0.66 20.89 -7.26
C PRO A 138 -2.01 21.41 -6.72
N ALA A 139 -3.11 21.15 -7.43
CA ALA A 139 -4.46 21.53 -7.01
C ALA A 139 -5.10 20.55 -6.01
N ASN A 140 -4.55 19.33 -5.86
CA ASN A 140 -5.10 18.28 -5.02
C ASN A 140 -4.05 17.83 -3.98
N PRO A 141 -3.80 18.60 -2.91
CA PRO A 141 -2.82 18.22 -1.90
C PRO A 141 -3.30 16.98 -1.12
N LEU A 142 -2.36 16.21 -0.58
CA LEU A 142 -2.67 15.16 0.39
C LEU A 142 -3.41 15.76 1.59
N GLN A 143 -4.57 15.22 1.89
CA GLN A 143 -5.41 15.63 3.01
C GLN A 143 -5.71 14.43 3.90
N ARG A 144 -5.85 14.66 5.21
CA ARG A 144 -6.30 13.63 6.14
C ARG A 144 -7.70 13.18 5.72
N MET A 145 -7.87 11.87 5.58
CA MET A 145 -9.15 11.29 5.22
C MET A 145 -10.13 11.37 6.39
N SER A 146 -11.40 11.70 6.08
CA SER A 146 -12.45 11.67 7.09
C SER A 146 -12.63 10.27 7.66
N PRO A 147 -12.88 10.10 8.97
CA PRO A 147 -13.28 8.82 9.55
C PRO A 147 -14.53 8.20 8.90
N THR A 148 -15.37 9.02 8.26
CA THR A 148 -16.55 8.57 7.51
C THR A 148 -16.23 8.15 6.07
N SER A 149 -14.98 8.26 5.64
CA SER A 149 -14.55 7.81 4.31
C SER A 149 -14.81 6.30 4.14
N GLN A 150 -15.21 5.90 2.94
CA GLN A 150 -15.46 4.50 2.59
C GLN A 150 -14.27 3.59 2.90
N VAL A 151 -13.05 4.10 2.81
CA VAL A 151 -11.81 3.35 3.16
C VAL A 151 -11.83 2.84 4.60
N PHE A 152 -12.45 3.59 5.52
CA PHE A 152 -12.57 3.19 6.93
C PHE A 152 -13.88 2.47 7.24
N GLN A 153 -14.86 2.46 6.32
CA GLN A 153 -16.17 1.90 6.57
C GLN A 153 -16.40 0.52 5.94
N TYR A 154 -15.69 0.21 4.85
CA TYR A 154 -15.91 -1.02 4.10
C TYR A 154 -14.68 -1.94 4.11
N PRO A 155 -14.90 -3.26 4.15
CA PRO A 155 -16.17 -3.97 4.35
C PRO A 155 -16.65 -3.94 5.81
N ASN A 156 -15.80 -3.54 6.73
CA ASN A 156 -16.11 -3.42 8.16
C ASN A 156 -15.55 -2.08 8.67
N PRO A 157 -16.28 -1.37 9.56
CA PRO A 157 -15.80 -0.11 10.10
C PRO A 157 -14.52 -0.30 10.92
N VAL A 158 -13.51 0.53 10.63
CA VAL A 158 -12.24 0.58 11.34
C VAL A 158 -12.24 1.84 12.21
N THR A 159 -12.54 1.68 13.49
CA THR A 159 -12.63 2.79 14.45
C THR A 159 -11.36 2.98 15.27
N SER A 160 -10.53 1.92 15.36
CA SER A 160 -9.25 1.97 16.08
C SER A 160 -8.23 1.05 15.44
N VAL A 161 -6.97 1.34 15.65
CA VAL A 161 -5.83 0.54 15.20
C VAL A 161 -4.89 0.23 16.38
N GLY A 162 -4.28 -0.94 16.35
CA GLY A 162 -3.19 -1.27 17.26
C GLY A 162 -1.90 -0.65 16.74
N VAL A 163 -1.19 0.06 17.60
CA VAL A 163 0.09 0.70 17.26
C VAL A 163 1.21 0.15 18.14
N THR A 164 2.45 0.32 17.67
CA THR A 164 3.62 -0.07 18.47
C THR A 164 3.78 0.86 19.69
N PRO A 165 4.39 0.40 20.78
CA PRO A 165 4.66 1.25 21.94
C PRO A 165 5.45 2.51 21.58
N THR A 166 6.41 2.42 20.67
CA THR A 166 7.17 3.58 20.18
C THR A 166 6.28 4.61 19.50
N LEU A 167 5.38 4.18 18.63
CA LEU A 167 4.47 5.09 17.95
C LEU A 167 3.47 5.73 18.93
N MET A 168 3.06 4.98 19.95
CA MET A 168 2.20 5.50 21.02
C MET A 168 2.91 6.58 21.86
N GLN A 169 4.21 6.43 22.13
CA GLN A 169 5.01 7.44 22.80
C GLN A 169 5.12 8.73 21.97
N ASP A 170 5.31 8.59 20.65
CA ASP A 170 5.47 9.73 19.75
C ASP A 170 4.18 10.51 19.48
N LEU A 171 3.04 9.83 19.43
CA LEU A 171 1.74 10.40 19.01
C LEU A 171 0.71 10.53 20.15
N GLY A 172 0.97 9.94 21.32
CA GLY A 172 0.02 9.90 22.43
C GLY A 172 -1.22 9.05 22.13
N GLU A 173 -2.31 9.25 22.88
CA GLU A 173 -3.56 8.49 22.74
C GLU A 173 -4.22 8.62 21.35
N ALA A 174 -3.97 9.73 20.64
CA ALA A 174 -4.44 9.91 19.27
C ALA A 174 -3.88 8.88 18.27
N SER A 175 -2.82 8.16 18.65
CA SER A 175 -2.20 7.12 17.82
C SER A 175 -3.13 5.92 17.55
N THR A 176 -4.12 5.67 18.38
CA THR A 176 -5.07 4.57 18.20
C THR A 176 -6.14 4.83 17.14
N GLN A 177 -6.29 6.07 16.70
CA GLN A 177 -7.19 6.40 15.60
C GLN A 177 -6.56 6.04 14.25
N PRO A 178 -7.31 5.45 13.31
CA PRO A 178 -6.80 5.20 11.98
C PRO A 178 -6.52 6.54 11.27
N VAL A 179 -5.29 6.70 10.79
CA VAL A 179 -4.86 7.91 10.09
C VAL A 179 -4.34 7.54 8.72
N LEU A 180 -5.09 7.91 7.70
CA LEU A 180 -4.68 7.87 6.31
C LEU A 180 -4.83 9.26 5.71
N GLU A 181 -4.03 9.54 4.70
CA GLU A 181 -4.13 10.72 3.86
C GLU A 181 -4.50 10.29 2.45
N GLY A 182 -5.10 11.17 1.68
CA GLY A 182 -5.47 10.85 0.32
C GLY A 182 -5.68 12.08 -0.54
N ILE A 183 -5.89 11.84 -1.82
CA ILE A 183 -6.37 12.85 -2.76
C ILE A 183 -7.61 12.34 -3.48
N VAL A 184 -8.50 13.28 -3.77
CA VAL A 184 -9.71 13.05 -4.56
C VAL A 184 -9.53 13.73 -5.92
N ILE A 185 -9.77 12.99 -6.99
CA ILE A 185 -9.75 13.49 -8.37
C ILE A 185 -11.12 13.18 -8.96
N ASP A 186 -11.79 14.16 -9.49
CA ASP A 186 -13.12 14.03 -10.13
C ASP A 186 -14.13 13.26 -9.27
N GLY A 187 -14.13 13.51 -7.96
CA GLY A 187 -15.07 12.93 -7.01
C GLY A 187 -14.73 11.51 -6.53
N HIS A 188 -13.65 10.89 -6.99
CA HIS A 188 -13.20 9.58 -6.52
C HIS A 188 -11.85 9.67 -5.78
N CYS A 189 -11.67 8.80 -4.77
CA CYS A 189 -10.41 8.68 -4.07
C CYS A 189 -9.39 8.02 -4.99
N ALA A 190 -8.41 8.78 -5.49
CA ALA A 190 -7.40 8.30 -6.41
C ALA A 190 -6.12 7.83 -5.71
N VAL A 191 -5.78 8.41 -4.57
CA VAL A 191 -4.61 8.02 -3.78
C VAL A 191 -5.00 7.83 -2.32
N VAL A 192 -4.52 6.76 -1.73
CA VAL A 192 -4.50 6.55 -0.27
C VAL A 192 -3.05 6.41 0.17
N TYR A 193 -2.69 7.13 1.22
CA TYR A 193 -1.33 7.18 1.73
C TYR A 193 -1.28 6.94 3.24
N SER A 194 -0.43 6.00 3.66
CA SER A 194 -0.07 5.76 5.06
C SER A 194 1.36 6.25 5.34
N ARG A 195 1.48 7.25 6.23
CA ARG A 195 2.81 7.76 6.60
C ARG A 195 3.53 6.86 7.61
N PHE A 196 2.84 5.93 8.26
CA PHE A 196 3.40 5.09 9.32
C PHE A 196 3.74 3.67 8.88
N GLY A 197 3.43 3.32 7.66
CA GLY A 197 3.46 1.94 7.19
C GLY A 197 2.27 1.12 7.74
N MET A 198 2.09 -0.07 7.23
CA MET A 198 1.06 -1.02 7.70
C MET A 198 1.70 -2.36 8.07
#